data_2a691846effc6d4d980f2ea7410cadca
#
_entry.id   2a691846effc6d4d980f2ea7410cadca
#
_cell.length_a   1.000
_cell.length_b   1.000
_cell.length_c   1.000
_cell.angle_alpha   90.00
_cell.angle_beta   90.00
_cell.angle_gamma   90.00
#
_symmetry.space_group_name_H-M   'P 1'
#
loop_
_entity.id
_entity.type
_entity.pdbx_description
1 polymer ?
#
loop_
_entity_poly.entity_id
_entity_poly.type
_entity_poly.pdbx_seq_one_letter_code
_entity_poly.pdbx_strand_id
1 'polypeptide(L)'
;MRADAELSYVHGADTTPLIGRTIGQMLTLAAARWPGRAALIADRRSLTWAELDARAEGLAAGLLALGLRPGERIGIWSLNNVAWALTQFAAAKAGLILVTINPAYREAELEFALNKVGCAALVTATRFKTSDFLGMLGALAPELAGAGPGELRAARLPALRLVLRIGGAASPGTLALDTVPDLGGAAERAMVADLGESLQCDDLANIQFTSGTTGTPKGVTLSHHNILNNAHFVGRAMRLSAEDRICIPVPLYHCFGSVMGNLAAVTSGAAMVYPGEGFDPLATLRAVTDARCTALYGVPTMFLAELDHPDFDGFDLSSLRTGIMAGAPCPVPLMRRAIERMNLSEMTICYGMTETSPVSFQSAVDDPFERRVSTVGRVHPHLEVKIVDAAGRAVPRGQTGELCTRGYSVMRGYWEEPERTAEVLDASGWLHTGDLATLDAEGFCRIVGRIKDMIIRGGENIYPREVEDFLYRHPAVQDVHVFGVPDDRYGEEVCAWVRLRPGAAATAEELRAFCAGRIAHQKVPRHVAFVETFPMTVTGKVQKFLMREAMVRMLRESGVGPSAADRTTPGA
;
A
#
# COMPACT_ATOMS: atom_id res chain seq x y z
N MET A 1 -20.94 -17.71 30.34
CA MET A 1 -21.13 -17.30 28.92
C MET A 1 -22.61 -17.02 28.74
N ARG A 2 -22.99 -15.81 28.36
CA ARG A 2 -24.38 -15.51 27.97
C ARG A 2 -24.63 -16.24 26.63
N ALA A 3 -25.62 -17.11 26.61
CA ALA A 3 -25.92 -18.01 25.49
C ALA A 3 -26.43 -17.31 24.20
N ASP A 4 -26.58 -15.97 24.19
CA ASP A 4 -27.25 -15.21 23.13
C ASP A 4 -26.37 -14.10 22.51
N ALA A 5 -25.05 -14.03 22.77
CA ALA A 5 -24.20 -13.02 22.16
C ALA A 5 -23.70 -13.53 20.80
N GLU A 6 -24.11 -12.86 19.73
CA GLU A 6 -23.61 -13.11 18.37
C GLU A 6 -22.08 -12.96 18.33
N LEU A 7 -21.39 -13.94 17.75
CA LEU A 7 -19.93 -13.93 17.65
C LEU A 7 -19.45 -12.93 16.59
N SER A 8 -18.28 -12.37 16.81
CA SER A 8 -17.56 -11.52 15.85
C SER A 8 -16.99 -12.35 14.70
N TYR A 9 -17.90 -12.89 13.87
CA TYR A 9 -17.63 -13.59 12.63
C TYR A 9 -18.57 -13.06 11.55
N VAL A 10 -18.01 -12.78 10.36
CA VAL A 10 -18.78 -12.30 9.20
C VAL A 10 -18.24 -12.93 7.93
N HIS A 11 -19.12 -13.30 7.03
CA HIS A 11 -18.83 -13.67 5.65
C HIS A 11 -19.38 -12.59 4.72
N GLY A 12 -18.56 -12.12 3.78
CA GLY A 12 -18.96 -11.20 2.73
C GLY A 12 -19.77 -11.93 1.66
N ALA A 13 -21.06 -12.09 1.88
CA ALA A 13 -21.94 -12.73 0.91
C ALA A 13 -22.16 -11.82 -0.32
N ASP A 14 -21.95 -12.35 -1.52
CA ASP A 14 -22.22 -11.68 -2.79
C ASP A 14 -22.55 -12.72 -3.87
N THR A 15 -23.36 -12.33 -4.83
CA THR A 15 -23.71 -13.18 -6.01
C THR A 15 -22.81 -12.95 -7.20
N THR A 16 -21.94 -11.91 -7.16
CA THR A 16 -20.97 -11.63 -8.22
C THR A 16 -19.86 -12.68 -8.18
N PRO A 17 -19.65 -13.42 -9.28
CA PRO A 17 -18.62 -14.45 -9.30
C PRO A 17 -17.21 -13.86 -9.21
N LEU A 18 -16.29 -14.63 -8.66
CA LEU A 18 -14.86 -14.34 -8.75
C LEU A 18 -14.37 -14.44 -10.21
N ILE A 19 -13.40 -13.60 -10.56
CA ILE A 19 -12.75 -13.60 -11.86
C ILE A 19 -11.74 -14.75 -11.91
N GLY A 20 -11.97 -15.74 -12.76
CA GLY A 20 -11.06 -16.87 -13.02
C GLY A 20 -10.13 -16.60 -14.22
N ARG A 21 -9.56 -15.39 -14.32
CA ARG A 21 -8.68 -14.97 -15.42
C ARG A 21 -7.34 -14.43 -14.88
N THR A 22 -6.33 -14.44 -15.75
CA THR A 22 -5.07 -13.75 -15.45
C THR A 22 -5.19 -12.24 -15.74
N ILE A 23 -4.24 -11.45 -15.23
CA ILE A 23 -4.15 -10.01 -15.49
C ILE A 23 -3.97 -9.75 -16.99
N GLY A 24 -3.16 -10.58 -17.69
CA GLY A 24 -2.97 -10.46 -19.15
C GLY A 24 -4.26 -10.70 -19.92
N GLN A 25 -4.99 -11.77 -19.60
CA GLN A 25 -6.30 -12.07 -20.18
C GLN A 25 -7.33 -10.95 -19.91
N MET A 26 -7.29 -10.37 -18.70
CA MET A 26 -8.22 -9.28 -18.36
C MET A 26 -7.91 -7.99 -19.11
N LEU A 27 -6.63 -7.67 -19.33
CA LEU A 27 -6.23 -6.53 -20.18
C LEU A 27 -6.72 -6.70 -21.62
N THR A 28 -6.51 -7.89 -22.21
CA THR A 28 -7.00 -8.19 -23.57
C THR A 28 -8.53 -8.09 -23.66
N LEU A 29 -9.24 -8.55 -22.62
CA LEU A 29 -10.69 -8.39 -22.54
C LEU A 29 -11.12 -6.91 -22.46
N ALA A 30 -10.40 -6.09 -21.68
CA ALA A 30 -10.65 -4.65 -21.58
C ALA A 30 -10.42 -3.95 -22.93
N ALA A 31 -9.33 -4.31 -23.62
CA ALA A 31 -9.02 -3.81 -24.98
C ALA A 31 -10.10 -4.18 -26.01
N ALA A 32 -10.62 -5.41 -25.95
CA ALA A 32 -11.72 -5.83 -26.81
C ALA A 32 -13.04 -5.11 -26.50
N ARG A 33 -13.31 -4.86 -25.22
CA ARG A 33 -14.57 -4.24 -24.78
C ARG A 33 -14.60 -2.72 -24.97
N TRP A 34 -13.45 -2.05 -24.78
CA TRP A 34 -13.33 -0.58 -24.79
C TRP A 34 -12.19 -0.07 -25.68
N PRO A 35 -12.00 -0.56 -26.91
CA PRO A 35 -10.76 -0.38 -27.69
C PRO A 35 -10.32 1.08 -27.85
N GLY A 36 -11.25 1.98 -28.13
CA GLY A 36 -10.98 3.40 -28.37
C GLY A 36 -11.04 4.31 -27.13
N ARG A 37 -11.40 3.77 -25.96
CA ARG A 37 -11.45 4.58 -24.74
C ARG A 37 -10.05 4.75 -24.15
N ALA A 38 -9.82 5.89 -23.47
CA ALA A 38 -8.58 6.11 -22.75
C ALA A 38 -8.39 5.05 -21.65
N ALA A 39 -7.23 4.44 -21.62
CA ALA A 39 -6.79 3.49 -20.60
C ALA A 39 -5.79 4.13 -19.63
N LEU A 40 -4.86 4.94 -20.18
CA LEU A 40 -3.79 5.56 -19.40
C LEU A 40 -3.53 6.98 -19.90
N ILE A 41 -3.54 7.94 -18.98
CA ILE A 41 -3.24 9.35 -19.23
C ILE A 41 -2.06 9.75 -18.34
N ALA A 42 -0.96 10.17 -18.95
CA ALA A 42 0.23 10.66 -18.26
C ALA A 42 0.99 11.62 -19.18
N ASP A 43 1.66 12.64 -18.63
CA ASP A 43 2.49 13.60 -19.37
C ASP A 43 1.78 14.20 -20.60
N ARG A 44 0.48 14.52 -20.49
CA ARG A 44 -0.39 15.03 -21.56
C ARG A 44 -0.54 14.07 -22.76
N ARG A 45 -0.19 12.81 -22.59
CA ARG A 45 -0.38 11.74 -23.57
C ARG A 45 -1.46 10.79 -23.07
N SER A 46 -2.19 10.21 -23.99
CA SER A 46 -3.21 9.21 -23.67
C SER A 46 -2.96 7.97 -24.52
N LEU A 47 -3.06 6.81 -23.88
CA LEU A 47 -3.13 5.52 -24.54
C LEU A 47 -4.56 5.01 -24.41
N THR A 48 -5.10 4.47 -25.51
CA THR A 48 -6.34 3.72 -25.49
C THR A 48 -6.12 2.31 -24.93
N TRP A 49 -7.21 1.61 -24.58
CA TRP A 49 -7.12 0.22 -24.14
C TRP A 49 -6.49 -0.69 -25.21
N ALA A 50 -6.84 -0.49 -26.50
CA ALA A 50 -6.23 -1.25 -27.58
C ALA A 50 -4.73 -0.98 -27.71
N GLU A 51 -4.30 0.28 -27.59
CA GLU A 51 -2.87 0.64 -27.64
C GLU A 51 -2.10 0.12 -26.43
N LEU A 52 -2.69 0.18 -25.23
CA LEU A 52 -2.06 -0.35 -24.01
C LEU A 52 -1.86 -1.86 -24.12
N ASP A 53 -2.86 -2.60 -24.58
CA ASP A 53 -2.79 -4.06 -24.79
C ASP A 53 -1.73 -4.43 -25.82
N ALA A 54 -1.74 -3.79 -26.98
CA ALA A 54 -0.78 -4.03 -28.06
C ALA A 54 0.68 -3.73 -27.63
N ARG A 55 0.90 -2.62 -26.87
CA ARG A 55 2.23 -2.29 -26.35
C ARG A 55 2.69 -3.26 -25.27
N ALA A 56 1.79 -3.70 -24.39
CA ALA A 56 2.09 -4.70 -23.39
C ALA A 56 2.44 -6.05 -24.03
N GLU A 57 1.73 -6.45 -25.09
CA GLU A 57 2.01 -7.65 -25.87
C GLU A 57 3.37 -7.57 -26.58
N GLY A 58 3.65 -6.44 -27.24
CA GLY A 58 4.97 -6.22 -27.87
C GLY A 58 6.12 -6.30 -26.87
N LEU A 59 5.95 -5.67 -25.69
CA LEU A 59 6.95 -5.74 -24.63
C LEU A 59 7.08 -7.17 -24.08
N ALA A 60 6.00 -7.91 -23.90
CA ALA A 60 6.02 -9.31 -23.47
C ALA A 60 6.80 -10.19 -24.46
N ALA A 61 6.53 -10.05 -25.77
CA ALA A 61 7.26 -10.76 -26.82
C ALA A 61 8.75 -10.42 -26.81
N GLY A 62 9.12 -9.14 -26.64
CA GLY A 62 10.52 -8.72 -26.54
C GLY A 62 11.23 -9.27 -25.30
N LEU A 63 10.52 -9.35 -24.14
CA LEU A 63 11.08 -9.97 -22.93
C LEU A 63 11.36 -11.47 -23.13
N LEU A 64 10.48 -12.19 -23.83
CA LEU A 64 10.70 -13.60 -24.19
C LEU A 64 11.85 -13.75 -25.19
N ALA A 65 12.00 -12.84 -26.17
CA ALA A 65 13.12 -12.81 -27.10
C ALA A 65 14.47 -12.60 -26.40
N LEU A 66 14.48 -11.86 -25.28
CA LEU A 66 15.65 -11.70 -24.42
C LEU A 66 15.90 -12.91 -23.50
N GLY A 67 15.16 -14.00 -23.69
CA GLY A 67 15.36 -15.28 -23.01
C GLY A 67 14.74 -15.37 -21.62
N LEU A 68 13.85 -14.45 -21.23
CA LEU A 68 13.05 -14.61 -20.02
C LEU A 68 12.01 -15.71 -20.21
N ARG A 69 11.71 -16.43 -19.14
CA ARG A 69 10.79 -17.59 -19.15
C ARG A 69 9.68 -17.43 -18.13
N PRO A 70 8.48 -17.98 -18.38
CA PRO A 70 7.41 -18.00 -17.39
C PRO A 70 7.89 -18.47 -16.00
N GLY A 71 7.41 -17.81 -14.94
CA GLY A 71 7.81 -18.06 -13.55
C GLY A 71 9.10 -17.34 -13.13
N GLU A 72 9.89 -16.75 -14.04
CA GLU A 72 11.03 -15.91 -13.65
C GLU A 72 10.58 -14.55 -13.11
N ARG A 73 11.39 -13.97 -12.24
CA ARG A 73 11.10 -12.68 -11.58
C ARG A 73 11.73 -11.55 -12.36
N ILE A 74 10.87 -10.55 -12.67
CA ILE A 74 11.28 -9.28 -13.26
C ILE A 74 11.04 -8.17 -12.24
N GLY A 75 12.11 -7.52 -11.77
CA GLY A 75 12.04 -6.39 -10.88
C GLY A 75 11.64 -5.12 -11.61
N ILE A 76 10.85 -4.26 -10.96
CA ILE A 76 10.66 -2.88 -11.40
C ILE A 76 11.04 -1.91 -10.27
N TRP A 77 12.09 -1.11 -10.54
CA TRP A 77 12.65 -0.12 -9.62
C TRP A 77 12.52 1.27 -10.22
N SER A 78 11.31 1.80 -10.13
CA SER A 78 10.92 3.05 -10.77
C SER A 78 9.77 3.72 -10.03
N LEU A 79 9.55 4.96 -10.36
CA LEU A 79 8.42 5.78 -9.93
C LEU A 79 7.22 5.59 -10.87
N ASN A 80 6.13 6.34 -10.60
CA ASN A 80 4.92 6.27 -11.41
C ASN A 80 5.17 6.81 -12.83
N ASN A 81 5.03 5.97 -13.85
CA ASN A 81 5.11 6.36 -15.25
C ASN A 81 4.46 5.31 -16.16
N VAL A 82 4.36 5.62 -17.44
CA VAL A 82 3.77 4.71 -18.45
C VAL A 82 4.56 3.38 -18.54
N ALA A 83 5.89 3.44 -18.45
CA ALA A 83 6.74 2.25 -18.53
C ALA A 83 6.47 1.29 -17.37
N TRP A 84 6.13 1.80 -16.20
CA TRP A 84 5.74 1.00 -15.03
C TRP A 84 4.48 0.17 -15.34
N ALA A 85 3.42 0.81 -15.83
CA ALA A 85 2.18 0.12 -16.20
C ALA A 85 2.41 -0.91 -17.32
N LEU A 86 3.16 -0.53 -18.36
CA LEU A 86 3.50 -1.45 -19.44
C LEU A 86 4.27 -2.68 -18.93
N THR A 87 5.21 -2.49 -18.00
CA THR A 87 5.97 -3.60 -17.40
C THR A 87 5.05 -4.52 -16.59
N GLN A 88 4.10 -3.98 -15.82
CA GLN A 88 3.13 -4.78 -15.06
C GLN A 88 2.32 -5.69 -15.98
N PHE A 89 1.78 -5.15 -17.06
CA PHE A 89 0.93 -5.91 -17.97
C PHE A 89 1.74 -6.85 -18.87
N ALA A 90 2.92 -6.43 -19.33
CA ALA A 90 3.80 -7.27 -20.12
C ALA A 90 4.32 -8.48 -19.32
N ALA A 91 4.71 -8.27 -18.08
CA ALA A 91 5.10 -9.36 -17.19
C ALA A 91 3.97 -10.39 -17.03
N ALA A 92 2.72 -9.91 -16.81
CA ALA A 92 1.56 -10.79 -16.69
C ALA A 92 1.24 -11.56 -17.98
N LYS A 93 1.44 -10.95 -19.17
CA LYS A 93 1.26 -11.62 -20.46
C LYS A 93 2.36 -12.65 -20.76
N ALA A 94 3.59 -12.38 -20.33
CA ALA A 94 4.73 -13.27 -20.50
C ALA A 94 4.84 -14.36 -19.42
N GLY A 95 3.90 -14.42 -18.47
CA GLY A 95 3.94 -15.37 -17.35
C GLY A 95 5.07 -15.09 -16.35
N LEU A 96 5.62 -13.87 -16.33
CA LEU A 96 6.66 -13.46 -15.40
C LEU A 96 6.07 -12.97 -14.09
N ILE A 97 6.80 -13.15 -13.00
CA ILE A 97 6.42 -12.65 -11.68
C ILE A 97 7.00 -11.25 -11.50
N LEU A 98 6.15 -10.23 -11.44
CA LEU A 98 6.57 -8.86 -11.22
C LEU A 98 7.01 -8.65 -9.77
N VAL A 99 8.21 -8.13 -9.56
CA VAL A 99 8.74 -7.77 -8.24
C VAL A 99 8.74 -6.25 -8.12
N THR A 100 7.90 -5.72 -7.25
CA THR A 100 7.80 -4.27 -7.06
C THR A 100 8.83 -3.80 -6.04
N ILE A 101 9.79 -2.99 -6.47
CA ILE A 101 10.91 -2.53 -5.66
C ILE A 101 10.70 -1.07 -5.27
N ASN A 102 10.84 -0.79 -3.96
CA ASN A 102 10.68 0.57 -3.46
C ASN A 102 11.77 1.49 -4.03
N PRO A 103 11.41 2.60 -4.72
CA PRO A 103 12.37 3.56 -5.28
C PRO A 103 13.28 4.25 -4.25
N ALA A 104 12.92 4.20 -2.97
CA ALA A 104 13.76 4.72 -1.90
C ALA A 104 14.89 3.79 -1.47
N TYR A 105 14.88 2.53 -1.89
CA TYR A 105 15.93 1.58 -1.54
C TYR A 105 17.29 2.09 -1.99
N ARG A 106 18.28 1.84 -1.14
CA ARG A 106 19.69 2.06 -1.42
C ARG A 106 20.36 0.73 -1.77
N GLU A 107 21.65 0.75 -1.98
CA GLU A 107 22.41 -0.41 -2.46
C GLU A 107 22.16 -1.68 -1.66
N ALA A 108 22.26 -1.63 -0.32
CA ALA A 108 22.09 -2.80 0.53
C ALA A 108 20.66 -3.38 0.47
N GLU A 109 19.65 -2.53 0.42
CA GLU A 109 18.25 -2.94 0.35
C GLU A 109 17.90 -3.48 -1.04
N LEU A 110 18.44 -2.85 -2.09
CA LEU A 110 18.29 -3.31 -3.47
C LEU A 110 18.96 -4.68 -3.68
N GLU A 111 20.20 -4.84 -3.22
CA GLU A 111 20.92 -6.12 -3.26
C GLU A 111 20.13 -7.22 -2.56
N PHE A 112 19.64 -6.94 -1.35
CA PHE A 112 18.81 -7.88 -0.62
C PHE A 112 17.54 -8.25 -1.40
N ALA A 113 16.79 -7.27 -1.91
CA ALA A 113 15.54 -7.50 -2.60
C ALA A 113 15.73 -8.33 -3.88
N LEU A 114 16.74 -8.00 -4.71
CA LEU A 114 17.03 -8.72 -5.94
C LEU A 114 17.47 -10.17 -5.69
N ASN A 115 18.33 -10.38 -4.69
CA ASN A 115 18.85 -11.71 -4.35
C ASN A 115 17.79 -12.57 -3.67
N LYS A 116 16.99 -11.99 -2.76
CA LYS A 116 15.94 -12.72 -2.00
C LYS A 116 14.97 -13.44 -2.92
N VAL A 117 14.60 -12.83 -4.03
CA VAL A 117 13.65 -13.42 -4.97
C VAL A 117 14.33 -13.97 -6.24
N GLY A 118 15.65 -13.84 -6.37
CA GLY A 118 16.37 -14.28 -7.56
C GLY A 118 15.88 -13.57 -8.83
N CYS A 119 15.86 -12.23 -8.84
CA CYS A 119 15.45 -11.44 -10.00
C CYS A 119 16.35 -11.73 -11.21
N ALA A 120 15.76 -12.20 -12.32
CA ALA A 120 16.45 -12.46 -13.57
C ALA A 120 16.63 -11.19 -14.42
N ALA A 121 15.67 -10.26 -14.32
CA ALA A 121 15.69 -8.99 -15.03
C ALA A 121 15.30 -7.83 -14.09
N LEU A 122 15.82 -6.65 -14.37
CA LEU A 122 15.47 -5.41 -13.66
C LEU A 122 15.11 -4.32 -14.66
N VAL A 123 13.89 -3.82 -14.58
CA VAL A 123 13.47 -2.57 -15.21
C VAL A 123 13.74 -1.44 -14.23
N THR A 124 14.52 -0.43 -14.61
CA THR A 124 14.94 0.63 -13.70
C THR A 124 14.82 2.01 -14.32
N ALA A 125 14.38 2.99 -13.52
CA ALA A 125 14.60 4.40 -13.83
C ALA A 125 16.11 4.69 -13.86
N THR A 126 16.51 5.79 -14.51
CA THR A 126 17.92 6.20 -14.52
C THR A 126 18.26 7.06 -13.32
N ARG A 127 17.40 8.02 -13.00
CA ARG A 127 17.58 8.99 -11.90
C ARG A 127 16.25 9.54 -11.41
N PHE A 128 16.18 9.86 -10.12
CA PHE A 128 15.08 10.67 -9.57
C PHE A 128 15.58 11.54 -8.41
N LYS A 129 15.40 12.86 -8.50
CA LYS A 129 15.95 13.83 -7.53
C LYS A 129 17.44 13.57 -7.29
N THR A 130 17.82 13.27 -6.06
CA THR A 130 19.19 12.94 -5.66
C THR A 130 19.57 11.46 -5.83
N SER A 131 18.61 10.58 -6.17
CA SER A 131 18.86 9.15 -6.36
C SER A 131 19.33 8.87 -7.77
N ASP A 132 20.54 8.33 -7.91
CA ASP A 132 21.14 7.84 -9.14
C ASP A 132 20.99 6.31 -9.17
N PHE A 133 19.92 5.81 -9.78
CA PHE A 133 19.60 4.39 -9.80
C PHE A 133 20.65 3.57 -10.54
N LEU A 134 21.10 4.05 -11.71
CA LEU A 134 22.13 3.35 -12.47
C LEU A 134 23.49 3.39 -11.77
N GLY A 135 23.83 4.49 -11.10
CA GLY A 135 25.05 4.59 -10.29
C GLY A 135 25.07 3.58 -9.15
N MET A 136 23.96 3.47 -8.39
CA MET A 136 23.82 2.47 -7.32
C MET A 136 23.89 1.04 -7.87
N LEU A 137 23.23 0.76 -9.01
CA LEU A 137 23.31 -0.55 -9.64
C LEU A 137 24.72 -0.87 -10.13
N GLY A 138 25.44 0.10 -10.72
CA GLY A 138 26.84 -0.05 -11.14
C GLY A 138 27.79 -0.31 -9.96
N ALA A 139 27.51 0.24 -8.78
CA ALA A 139 28.26 -0.06 -7.56
C ALA A 139 28.01 -1.50 -7.07
N LEU A 140 26.79 -2.02 -7.23
CA LEU A 140 26.45 -3.41 -6.91
C LEU A 140 26.94 -4.41 -7.95
N ALA A 141 26.96 -4.03 -9.21
CA ALA A 141 27.32 -4.87 -10.35
C ALA A 141 28.28 -4.13 -11.29
N PRO A 142 29.54 -3.92 -10.90
CA PRO A 142 30.53 -3.24 -11.75
C PRO A 142 30.76 -3.96 -13.08
N GLU A 143 30.48 -5.25 -13.15
CA GLU A 143 30.55 -6.07 -14.38
C GLU A 143 29.56 -5.57 -15.45
N LEU A 144 28.54 -4.81 -15.07
CA LEU A 144 27.57 -4.22 -16.00
C LEU A 144 28.25 -3.35 -17.06
N ALA A 145 29.34 -2.66 -16.70
CA ALA A 145 30.09 -1.79 -17.62
C ALA A 145 30.69 -2.52 -18.84
N GLY A 146 30.95 -3.81 -18.70
CA GLY A 146 31.53 -4.65 -19.77
C GLY A 146 30.60 -5.72 -20.33
N ALA A 147 29.37 -5.84 -19.77
CA ALA A 147 28.43 -6.87 -20.19
C ALA A 147 27.65 -6.46 -21.45
N GLY A 148 27.41 -7.43 -22.34
CA GLY A 148 26.36 -7.29 -23.36
C GLY A 148 24.96 -7.35 -22.74
N PRO A 149 23.94 -6.83 -23.45
CA PRO A 149 22.55 -6.93 -22.99
C PRO A 149 22.12 -8.40 -22.82
N GLY A 150 21.61 -8.74 -21.62
CA GLY A 150 21.22 -10.11 -21.28
C GLY A 150 22.37 -11.05 -20.86
N GLU A 151 23.60 -10.54 -20.84
CA GLU A 151 24.81 -11.32 -20.53
C GLU A 151 25.47 -10.94 -19.19
N LEU A 152 24.81 -10.14 -18.39
CA LEU A 152 25.34 -9.74 -17.08
C LEU A 152 25.61 -10.98 -16.21
N ARG A 153 26.78 -11.01 -15.60
CA ARG A 153 27.21 -12.03 -14.61
C ARG A 153 27.86 -11.30 -13.43
N ALA A 154 27.03 -10.74 -12.57
CA ALA A 154 27.49 -9.98 -11.43
C ALA A 154 27.71 -10.89 -10.21
N ALA A 155 28.86 -10.77 -9.56
CA ALA A 155 29.19 -11.58 -8.38
C ALA A 155 28.20 -11.34 -7.21
N ARG A 156 27.78 -10.10 -7.01
CA ARG A 156 26.83 -9.72 -5.94
C ARG A 156 25.36 -9.96 -6.31
N LEU A 157 25.04 -10.05 -7.61
CA LEU A 157 23.66 -10.24 -8.12
C LEU A 157 23.62 -11.43 -9.09
N PRO A 158 23.86 -12.66 -8.61
CA PRO A 158 24.11 -13.83 -9.46
C PRO A 158 22.93 -14.24 -10.35
N ALA A 159 21.70 -13.92 -9.98
CA ALA A 159 20.51 -14.22 -10.80
C ALA A 159 20.22 -13.14 -11.85
N LEU A 160 20.69 -11.91 -11.64
CA LEU A 160 20.39 -10.77 -12.51
C LEU A 160 21.25 -10.84 -13.79
N ARG A 161 20.62 -11.08 -14.94
CA ARG A 161 21.30 -11.13 -16.24
C ARG A 161 20.90 -10.02 -17.22
N LEU A 162 19.77 -9.33 -16.95
CA LEU A 162 19.21 -8.33 -17.85
C LEU A 162 18.84 -7.05 -17.08
N VAL A 163 19.32 -5.91 -17.57
CA VAL A 163 18.96 -4.58 -17.05
C VAL A 163 18.33 -3.75 -18.17
N LEU A 164 17.08 -3.33 -17.94
CA LEU A 164 16.26 -2.52 -18.84
C LEU A 164 16.07 -1.12 -18.24
N ARG A 165 16.60 -0.09 -18.90
CA ARG A 165 16.48 1.27 -18.43
C ARG A 165 15.26 1.98 -19.02
N ILE A 166 14.58 2.75 -18.19
CA ILE A 166 13.47 3.61 -18.61
C ILE A 166 14.03 4.96 -19.01
N GLY A 167 14.01 5.27 -20.32
CA GLY A 167 14.51 6.54 -20.85
C GLY A 167 16.00 6.77 -20.63
N GLY A 168 16.41 8.06 -20.66
CA GLY A 168 17.79 8.47 -20.44
C GLY A 168 18.76 8.17 -21.58
N ALA A 169 20.03 8.59 -21.41
CA ALA A 169 21.09 8.28 -22.35
C ALA A 169 21.49 6.80 -22.31
N ALA A 170 22.12 6.32 -23.37
CA ALA A 170 22.67 4.96 -23.40
C ALA A 170 23.67 4.76 -22.24
N SER A 171 23.54 3.62 -21.55
CA SER A 171 24.42 3.22 -20.45
C SER A 171 24.94 1.81 -20.72
N PRO A 172 26.23 1.56 -20.49
CA PRO A 172 26.83 0.24 -20.72
C PRO A 172 26.04 -0.89 -20.03
N GLY A 173 25.95 -2.04 -20.68
CA GLY A 173 25.29 -3.24 -20.16
C GLY A 173 23.76 -3.16 -20.06
N THR A 174 23.15 -2.01 -20.42
CA THR A 174 21.69 -1.82 -20.35
C THR A 174 21.06 -1.74 -21.73
N LEU A 175 19.80 -2.21 -21.85
CA LEU A 175 18.93 -1.94 -22.98
C LEU A 175 17.92 -0.85 -22.63
N ALA A 176 17.55 -0.03 -23.62
CA ALA A 176 16.42 0.87 -23.46
C ALA A 176 15.09 0.05 -23.50
N LEU A 177 14.22 0.24 -22.52
CA LEU A 177 12.96 -0.50 -22.42
C LEU A 177 12.06 -0.33 -23.65
N ASP A 178 12.07 0.86 -24.25
CA ASP A 178 11.29 1.22 -25.44
C ASP A 178 11.76 0.52 -26.73
N THR A 179 12.98 -0.02 -26.76
CA THR A 179 13.47 -0.81 -27.90
C THR A 179 13.20 -2.31 -27.76
N VAL A 180 12.79 -2.78 -26.57
CA VAL A 180 12.56 -4.21 -26.31
C VAL A 180 11.42 -4.78 -27.16
N PRO A 181 10.30 -4.09 -27.41
CA PRO A 181 9.22 -4.60 -28.26
C PRO A 181 9.65 -4.97 -29.67
N ASP A 182 10.67 -4.29 -30.22
CA ASP A 182 11.19 -4.52 -31.59
C ASP A 182 11.99 -5.83 -31.71
N LEU A 183 12.39 -6.43 -30.57
CA LEU A 183 13.11 -7.71 -30.54
C LEU A 183 12.17 -8.91 -30.68
N GLY A 184 10.88 -8.73 -30.32
CA GLY A 184 9.86 -9.78 -30.39
C GLY A 184 9.40 -10.03 -31.81
N GLY A 185 9.80 -11.16 -32.40
CA GLY A 185 9.36 -11.60 -33.72
C GLY A 185 8.01 -12.32 -33.71
N ALA A 186 7.67 -12.95 -34.84
CA ALA A 186 6.42 -13.72 -34.97
C ALA A 186 6.36 -14.93 -34.02
N ALA A 187 7.51 -15.56 -33.75
CA ALA A 187 7.58 -16.71 -32.85
C ALA A 187 7.26 -16.32 -31.40
N GLU A 188 7.85 -15.22 -30.91
CA GLU A 188 7.62 -14.74 -29.55
C GLU A 188 6.19 -14.21 -29.36
N ARG A 189 5.59 -13.58 -30.38
CA ARG A 189 4.18 -13.17 -30.36
C ARG A 189 3.25 -14.39 -30.29
N ALA A 190 3.56 -15.47 -31.02
CA ALA A 190 2.83 -16.72 -30.92
C ALA A 190 2.95 -17.31 -29.50
N MET A 191 4.17 -17.29 -28.91
CA MET A 191 4.35 -17.72 -27.52
C MET A 191 3.52 -16.90 -26.52
N VAL A 192 3.41 -15.57 -26.70
CA VAL A 192 2.55 -14.73 -25.84
C VAL A 192 1.08 -15.14 -25.99
N ALA A 193 0.63 -15.45 -27.20
CA ALA A 193 -0.74 -15.93 -27.43
C ALA A 193 -0.98 -17.29 -26.74
N ASP A 194 -0.07 -18.26 -26.90
CA ASP A 194 -0.14 -19.58 -26.25
C ASP A 194 -0.12 -19.46 -24.73
N LEU A 195 0.70 -18.55 -24.17
CA LEU A 195 0.70 -18.24 -22.74
C LEU A 195 -0.62 -17.63 -22.29
N GLY A 196 -1.23 -16.78 -23.13
CA GLY A 196 -2.56 -16.23 -22.88
C GLY A 196 -3.65 -17.29 -22.70
N GLU A 197 -3.49 -18.47 -23.33
CA GLU A 197 -4.41 -19.59 -23.19
C GLU A 197 -4.04 -20.56 -22.04
N SER A 198 -2.75 -20.72 -21.76
CA SER A 198 -2.26 -21.74 -20.81
C SER A 198 -2.11 -21.25 -19.38
N LEU A 199 -1.78 -19.97 -19.15
CA LEU A 199 -1.62 -19.39 -17.82
C LEU A 199 -2.93 -19.43 -17.03
N GLN A 200 -2.81 -19.75 -15.74
CA GLN A 200 -3.94 -19.90 -14.84
C GLN A 200 -4.05 -18.72 -13.86
N CYS A 201 -5.26 -18.44 -13.41
CA CYS A 201 -5.49 -17.37 -12.43
C CYS A 201 -4.75 -17.61 -11.11
N ASP A 202 -4.44 -18.85 -10.77
CA ASP A 202 -3.71 -19.25 -9.57
C ASP A 202 -2.18 -19.12 -9.70
N ASP A 203 -1.65 -18.87 -10.90
CA ASP A 203 -0.22 -18.62 -11.09
C ASP A 203 0.21 -17.36 -10.34
N LEU A 204 1.47 -17.36 -9.88
CA LEU A 204 2.04 -16.20 -9.20
C LEU A 204 2.24 -15.04 -10.18
N ALA A 205 1.75 -13.88 -9.82
CA ALA A 205 1.81 -12.68 -10.67
C ALA A 205 2.70 -11.59 -10.07
N ASN A 206 2.83 -11.55 -8.74
CA ASN A 206 3.48 -10.42 -8.08
C ASN A 206 4.15 -10.83 -6.78
N ILE A 207 5.31 -10.23 -6.50
CA ILE A 207 5.96 -10.24 -5.18
C ILE A 207 6.13 -8.78 -4.76
N GLN A 208 5.58 -8.44 -3.58
CA GLN A 208 5.71 -7.11 -2.99
C GLN A 208 6.46 -7.17 -1.67
N PHE A 209 7.48 -6.34 -1.53
CA PHE A 209 8.20 -6.24 -0.28
C PHE A 209 7.47 -5.36 0.73
N THR A 210 7.30 -5.89 1.95
CA THR A 210 6.78 -5.15 3.09
C THR A 210 7.87 -4.95 4.13
N SER A 211 7.85 -3.80 4.82
CA SER A 211 8.74 -3.56 5.94
C SER A 211 8.35 -4.48 7.11
N GLY A 212 9.16 -5.49 7.37
CA GLY A 212 8.99 -6.35 8.53
C GLY A 212 9.24 -5.58 9.84
N THR A 213 8.58 -6.02 10.91
CA THR A 213 8.84 -5.50 12.27
C THR A 213 10.24 -5.83 12.79
N THR A 214 10.90 -6.81 12.17
CA THR A 214 12.26 -7.27 12.46
C THR A 214 13.34 -6.59 11.62
N GLY A 215 12.98 -5.56 10.83
CA GLY A 215 13.90 -4.80 9.99
C GLY A 215 14.19 -5.42 8.61
N THR A 216 14.01 -6.73 8.43
CA THR A 216 14.24 -7.37 7.12
C THR A 216 12.94 -7.41 6.31
N PRO A 217 12.91 -6.85 5.08
CA PRO A 217 11.72 -6.88 4.25
C PRO A 217 11.28 -8.31 3.91
N LYS A 218 9.96 -8.55 3.91
CA LYS A 218 9.34 -9.82 3.55
C LYS A 218 8.75 -9.72 2.14
N GLY A 219 8.99 -10.73 1.29
CA GLY A 219 8.39 -10.80 -0.05
C GLY A 219 7.03 -11.47 -0.02
N VAL A 220 5.96 -10.71 -0.04
CA VAL A 220 4.58 -11.22 -0.09
C VAL A 220 4.28 -11.74 -1.49
N THR A 221 3.89 -13.00 -1.63
CA THR A 221 3.58 -13.62 -2.92
C THR A 221 2.09 -13.63 -3.21
N LEU A 222 1.73 -13.10 -4.38
CA LEU A 222 0.34 -12.88 -4.80
C LEU A 222 0.09 -13.49 -6.18
N SER A 223 -1.02 -14.22 -6.33
CA SER A 223 -1.47 -14.75 -7.61
C SER A 223 -2.28 -13.72 -8.39
N HIS A 224 -2.51 -13.97 -9.69
CA HIS A 224 -3.48 -13.20 -10.46
C HIS A 224 -4.85 -13.18 -9.79
N HIS A 225 -5.29 -14.34 -9.26
CA HIS A 225 -6.59 -14.49 -8.59
C HIS A 225 -6.73 -13.59 -7.37
N ASN A 226 -5.66 -13.52 -6.55
CA ASN A 226 -5.67 -12.68 -5.37
C ASN A 226 -5.91 -11.20 -5.72
N ILE A 227 -5.00 -10.62 -6.53
CA ILE A 227 -4.96 -9.16 -6.76
C ILE A 227 -6.03 -8.69 -7.75
N LEU A 228 -6.38 -9.50 -8.75
CA LEU A 228 -7.38 -9.10 -9.75
C LEU A 228 -8.78 -9.07 -9.17
N ASN A 229 -9.16 -10.07 -8.36
CA ASN A 229 -10.45 -10.07 -7.68
C ASN A 229 -10.55 -8.96 -6.64
N ASN A 230 -9.47 -8.69 -5.90
CA ASN A 230 -9.46 -7.60 -4.94
C ASN A 230 -9.66 -6.25 -5.63
N ALA A 231 -8.95 -5.99 -6.73
CA ALA A 231 -9.11 -4.80 -7.55
C ALA A 231 -10.55 -4.67 -8.10
N HIS A 232 -11.14 -5.77 -8.54
CA HIS A 232 -12.53 -5.81 -9.03
C HIS A 232 -13.53 -5.35 -7.97
N PHE A 233 -13.45 -5.90 -6.76
CA PHE A 233 -14.38 -5.52 -5.69
C PHE A 233 -14.12 -4.13 -5.14
N VAL A 234 -12.87 -3.65 -5.12
CA VAL A 234 -12.55 -2.24 -4.85
C VAL A 234 -13.25 -1.32 -5.85
N GLY A 235 -13.12 -1.60 -7.15
CA GLY A 235 -13.79 -0.82 -8.20
C GLY A 235 -15.32 -0.84 -8.09
N ARG A 236 -15.90 -1.99 -7.74
CA ARG A 236 -17.35 -2.13 -7.54
C ARG A 236 -17.84 -1.34 -6.33
N ALA A 237 -17.14 -1.37 -5.20
CA ALA A 237 -17.51 -0.61 -4.01
C ALA A 237 -17.53 0.90 -4.28
N MET A 238 -16.69 1.38 -5.20
CA MET A 238 -16.64 2.77 -5.67
C MET A 238 -17.59 3.04 -6.86
N ARG A 239 -18.30 2.03 -7.37
CA ARG A 239 -19.13 2.13 -8.57
C ARG A 239 -18.35 2.63 -9.78
N LEU A 240 -17.10 2.16 -9.97
CA LEU A 240 -16.31 2.51 -11.13
C LEU A 240 -16.87 1.91 -12.40
N SER A 241 -16.78 2.67 -13.47
CA SER A 241 -17.22 2.31 -14.81
C SER A 241 -16.23 2.79 -15.88
N ALA A 242 -16.47 2.45 -17.14
CA ALA A 242 -15.65 2.91 -18.25
C ALA A 242 -15.71 4.44 -18.50
N GLU A 243 -16.61 5.15 -17.83
CA GLU A 243 -16.69 6.62 -17.89
C GLU A 243 -15.74 7.30 -16.89
N ASP A 244 -15.22 6.53 -15.91
CA ASP A 244 -14.42 7.07 -14.84
C ASP A 244 -12.94 7.26 -15.22
N ARG A 245 -12.30 8.21 -14.54
CA ARG A 245 -10.87 8.50 -14.62
C ARG A 245 -10.32 8.59 -13.22
N ILE A 246 -9.39 7.69 -12.90
CA ILE A 246 -8.83 7.54 -11.56
C ILE A 246 -7.50 8.30 -11.49
N CYS A 247 -7.43 9.38 -10.73
CA CYS A 247 -6.17 10.03 -10.41
C CYS A 247 -5.41 9.20 -9.38
N ILE A 248 -4.20 8.73 -9.74
CA ILE A 248 -3.37 7.81 -8.97
C ILE A 248 -2.03 8.49 -8.60
N PRO A 249 -2.01 9.40 -7.61
CA PRO A 249 -0.77 9.99 -7.10
C PRO A 249 -0.02 9.04 -6.16
N VAL A 250 -0.70 7.97 -5.69
CA VAL A 250 -0.12 6.95 -4.82
C VAL A 250 0.87 6.07 -5.57
N PRO A 251 1.93 5.56 -4.90
CA PRO A 251 3.00 4.83 -5.57
C PRO A 251 2.52 3.52 -6.22
N LEU A 252 2.93 3.29 -7.48
CA LEU A 252 2.64 2.04 -8.21
C LEU A 252 3.42 0.83 -7.68
N TYR A 253 4.59 1.03 -7.05
CA TYR A 253 5.32 -0.07 -6.43
C TYR A 253 4.61 -0.65 -5.18
N HIS A 254 3.56 0.00 -4.71
CA HIS A 254 2.70 -0.42 -3.62
C HIS A 254 1.33 -0.86 -4.16
N CYS A 255 0.68 -1.84 -3.50
CA CYS A 255 -0.63 -2.36 -3.89
C CYS A 255 -1.72 -1.28 -4.02
N PHE A 256 -1.60 -0.15 -3.33
CA PHE A 256 -2.55 0.95 -3.48
C PHE A 256 -2.56 1.50 -4.93
N GLY A 257 -1.39 1.72 -5.52
CA GLY A 257 -1.29 2.18 -6.92
C GLY A 257 -1.51 1.05 -7.93
N SER A 258 -0.75 -0.05 -7.81
CA SER A 258 -0.75 -1.11 -8.82
C SER A 258 -2.00 -1.99 -8.82
N VAL A 259 -2.55 -2.32 -7.65
CA VAL A 259 -3.75 -3.18 -7.56
C VAL A 259 -5.01 -2.33 -7.52
N MET A 260 -5.18 -1.48 -6.50
CA MET A 260 -6.40 -0.69 -6.35
C MET A 260 -6.54 0.39 -7.44
N GLY A 261 -5.41 0.88 -8.00
CA GLY A 261 -5.41 1.81 -9.14
C GLY A 261 -5.47 1.08 -10.48
N ASN A 262 -4.33 0.53 -10.93
CA ASN A 262 -4.21 -0.03 -12.28
C ASN A 262 -5.16 -1.20 -12.54
N LEU A 263 -5.21 -2.20 -11.65
CA LEU A 263 -6.05 -3.37 -11.89
C LEU A 263 -7.54 -3.06 -11.70
N ALA A 264 -7.92 -2.15 -10.79
CA ALA A 264 -9.31 -1.71 -10.70
C ALA A 264 -9.76 -0.97 -11.97
N ALA A 265 -8.87 -0.18 -12.59
CA ALA A 265 -9.12 0.44 -13.88
C ALA A 265 -9.35 -0.62 -14.98
N VAL A 266 -8.48 -1.65 -15.06
CA VAL A 266 -8.64 -2.74 -16.05
C VAL A 266 -9.96 -3.47 -15.88
N THR A 267 -10.40 -3.75 -14.65
CA THR A 267 -11.63 -4.52 -14.41
C THR A 267 -12.90 -3.70 -14.65
N SER A 268 -12.84 -2.37 -14.59
CA SER A 268 -13.97 -1.46 -14.77
C SER A 268 -14.00 -0.76 -16.13
N GLY A 269 -12.87 -0.72 -16.85
CA GLY A 269 -12.70 0.07 -18.08
C GLY A 269 -12.40 1.54 -17.81
N ALA A 270 -12.18 1.95 -16.55
CA ALA A 270 -11.83 3.31 -16.18
C ALA A 270 -10.41 3.69 -16.64
N ALA A 271 -10.14 4.97 -16.89
CA ALA A 271 -8.80 5.42 -17.26
C ALA A 271 -7.92 5.61 -16.01
N MET A 272 -6.68 5.15 -16.08
CA MET A 272 -5.61 5.50 -15.13
C MET A 272 -5.06 6.89 -15.46
N VAL A 273 -4.94 7.77 -14.47
CA VAL A 273 -4.35 9.09 -14.63
C VAL A 273 -3.17 9.23 -13.67
N TYR A 274 -1.96 9.38 -14.20
CA TYR A 274 -0.76 9.59 -13.39
C TYR A 274 -0.40 11.07 -13.38
N PRO A 275 -0.52 11.77 -12.23
CA PRO A 275 -0.23 13.21 -12.14
C PRO A 275 1.26 13.52 -12.25
N GLY A 276 2.14 12.55 -12.00
CA GLY A 276 3.59 12.67 -12.07
C GLY A 276 4.28 11.44 -11.50
N GLU A 277 5.60 11.44 -11.53
CA GLU A 277 6.42 10.32 -11.04
C GLU A 277 6.32 10.12 -9.52
N GLY A 278 6.16 11.19 -8.76
CA GLY A 278 5.95 11.15 -7.31
C GLY A 278 4.81 12.07 -6.92
N PHE A 279 4.35 11.96 -5.68
CA PHE A 279 3.30 12.85 -5.18
C PHE A 279 3.77 14.31 -5.16
N ASP A 280 3.00 15.14 -5.78
CA ASP A 280 3.05 16.61 -5.72
C ASP A 280 1.60 17.13 -5.71
N PRO A 281 1.19 17.92 -4.69
CA PRO A 281 -0.20 18.35 -4.55
C PRO A 281 -0.66 19.21 -5.73
N LEU A 282 0.21 20.09 -6.24
CA LEU A 282 -0.13 20.96 -7.37
C LEU A 282 -0.29 20.15 -8.66
N ALA A 283 0.60 19.20 -8.93
CA ALA A 283 0.50 18.31 -10.08
C ALA A 283 -0.77 17.44 -10.00
N THR A 284 -1.14 16.97 -8.80
CA THR A 284 -2.38 16.20 -8.58
C THR A 284 -3.61 17.04 -8.88
N LEU A 285 -3.72 18.25 -8.34
CA LEU A 285 -4.85 19.16 -8.57
C LEU A 285 -4.98 19.52 -10.07
N ARG A 286 -3.85 19.78 -10.76
CA ARG A 286 -3.82 20.00 -12.22
C ARG A 286 -4.29 18.77 -12.99
N ALA A 287 -3.82 17.59 -12.65
CA ALA A 287 -4.22 16.37 -13.34
C ALA A 287 -5.72 16.08 -13.17
N VAL A 288 -6.29 16.34 -11.99
CA VAL A 288 -7.74 16.24 -11.75
C VAL A 288 -8.50 17.19 -12.68
N THR A 289 -8.09 18.45 -12.75
CA THR A 289 -8.73 19.46 -13.61
C THR A 289 -8.57 19.13 -15.09
N ASP A 290 -7.32 18.92 -15.55
CA ASP A 290 -6.99 18.77 -16.98
C ASP A 290 -7.57 17.49 -17.57
N ALA A 291 -7.46 16.36 -16.84
CA ALA A 291 -8.00 15.09 -17.26
C ALA A 291 -9.47 14.90 -16.87
N ARG A 292 -10.08 15.85 -16.11
CA ARG A 292 -11.44 15.72 -15.54
C ARG A 292 -11.61 14.39 -14.81
N CYS A 293 -10.71 14.13 -13.84
CA CYS A 293 -10.76 12.91 -13.06
C CYS A 293 -12.06 12.84 -12.25
N THR A 294 -12.62 11.63 -12.14
CA THR A 294 -13.86 11.37 -11.40
C THR A 294 -13.58 10.70 -10.05
N ALA A 295 -12.39 10.14 -9.91
CA ALA A 295 -11.92 9.50 -8.68
C ALA A 295 -10.52 9.97 -8.31
N LEU A 296 -10.24 10.13 -7.00
CA LEU A 296 -8.93 10.50 -6.47
C LEU A 296 -8.52 9.55 -5.36
N TYR A 297 -7.31 9.03 -5.45
CA TYR A 297 -6.71 8.14 -4.44
C TYR A 297 -5.65 8.89 -3.64
N GLY A 298 -5.58 8.64 -2.35
CA GLY A 298 -4.54 9.24 -1.52
C GLY A 298 -4.47 8.68 -0.11
N VAL A 299 -3.34 8.91 0.53
CA VAL A 299 -3.24 8.76 1.98
C VAL A 299 -3.66 10.09 2.65
N PRO A 300 -4.04 10.09 3.95
CA PRO A 300 -4.53 11.31 4.60
C PRO A 300 -3.62 12.53 4.44
N THR A 301 -2.30 12.35 4.49
CA THR A 301 -1.33 13.44 4.33
C THR A 301 -1.31 14.04 2.93
N MET A 302 -1.65 13.27 1.88
CA MET A 302 -1.79 13.77 0.51
C MET A 302 -3.01 14.69 0.40
N PHE A 303 -4.19 14.23 0.85
CA PHE A 303 -5.40 15.06 0.88
C PHE A 303 -5.21 16.35 1.69
N LEU A 304 -4.49 16.25 2.81
CA LEU A 304 -4.18 17.44 3.61
C LEU A 304 -3.31 18.42 2.83
N ALA A 305 -2.27 17.95 2.16
CA ALA A 305 -1.37 18.80 1.36
C ALA A 305 -2.08 19.44 0.16
N GLU A 306 -3.00 18.72 -0.48
CA GLU A 306 -3.84 19.23 -1.57
C GLU A 306 -4.80 20.31 -1.06
N LEU A 307 -5.54 20.04 0.02
CA LEU A 307 -6.52 20.98 0.61
C LEU A 307 -5.89 22.24 1.22
N ASP A 308 -4.66 22.14 1.69
CA ASP A 308 -3.92 23.27 2.28
C ASP A 308 -3.02 23.99 1.25
N HIS A 309 -3.05 23.56 -0.04
CA HIS A 309 -2.26 24.23 -1.08
C HIS A 309 -2.75 25.65 -1.34
N PRO A 310 -1.86 26.67 -1.42
CA PRO A 310 -2.25 28.08 -1.61
C PRO A 310 -3.15 28.31 -2.83
N ASP A 311 -2.90 27.57 -3.92
CA ASP A 311 -3.62 27.71 -5.19
C ASP A 311 -4.85 26.79 -5.28
N PHE A 312 -5.25 26.12 -4.19
CA PHE A 312 -6.33 25.10 -4.21
C PHE A 312 -7.61 25.62 -4.87
N ASP A 313 -8.06 26.81 -4.52
CA ASP A 313 -9.30 27.41 -5.01
C ASP A 313 -9.26 27.80 -6.50
N GLY A 314 -8.08 27.71 -7.14
CA GLY A 314 -7.90 27.92 -8.57
C GLY A 314 -8.19 26.70 -9.45
N PHE A 315 -8.51 25.53 -8.86
CA PHE A 315 -8.73 24.29 -9.59
C PHE A 315 -10.20 23.90 -9.68
N ASP A 316 -10.62 23.44 -10.86
CA ASP A 316 -11.96 22.87 -11.06
C ASP A 316 -11.96 21.38 -10.68
N LEU A 317 -12.45 21.09 -9.49
CA LEU A 317 -12.58 19.72 -8.97
C LEU A 317 -14.01 19.18 -9.11
N SER A 318 -14.89 19.83 -9.85
CA SER A 318 -16.32 19.50 -9.99
C SER A 318 -16.56 18.13 -10.66
N SER A 319 -15.57 17.60 -11.38
CA SER A 319 -15.65 16.26 -12.00
C SER A 319 -15.46 15.12 -11.00
N LEU A 320 -14.83 15.36 -9.86
CA LEU A 320 -14.68 14.35 -8.81
C LEU A 320 -16.03 13.96 -8.23
N ARG A 321 -16.21 12.69 -7.91
CA ARG A 321 -17.35 12.15 -7.18
C ARG A 321 -16.95 11.14 -6.10
N THR A 322 -15.92 10.35 -6.37
CA THR A 322 -15.50 9.23 -5.50
C THR A 322 -13.99 9.23 -5.28
N GLY A 323 -13.52 8.40 -4.39
CA GLY A 323 -12.11 8.23 -4.12
C GLY A 323 -11.86 7.26 -2.99
N ILE A 324 -10.59 7.05 -2.70
CA ILE A 324 -10.14 6.24 -1.57
C ILE A 324 -9.16 7.03 -0.73
N MET A 325 -9.47 7.18 0.56
CA MET A 325 -8.51 7.60 1.56
C MET A 325 -8.12 6.38 2.41
N ALA A 326 -6.87 5.93 2.31
CA ALA A 326 -6.42 4.70 2.97
C ALA A 326 -4.92 4.73 3.31
N GLY A 327 -4.39 3.64 3.85
CA GLY A 327 -2.96 3.47 4.17
C GLY A 327 -2.53 3.99 5.53
N ALA A 328 -3.34 4.84 6.16
CA ALA A 328 -3.20 5.32 7.52
C ALA A 328 -4.59 5.57 8.13
N PRO A 329 -4.70 5.83 9.43
CA PRO A 329 -5.96 6.27 10.04
C PRO A 329 -6.48 7.55 9.36
N CYS A 330 -7.77 7.55 8.97
CA CYS A 330 -8.40 8.67 8.28
C CYS A 330 -9.11 9.59 9.29
N PRO A 331 -8.60 10.81 9.56
CA PRO A 331 -9.23 11.71 10.51
C PRO A 331 -10.59 12.20 10.02
N VAL A 332 -11.62 12.14 10.86
CA VAL A 332 -12.99 12.58 10.50
C VAL A 332 -13.03 14.02 9.96
N PRO A 333 -12.33 15.01 10.59
CA PRO A 333 -12.34 16.37 10.06
C PRO A 333 -11.73 16.48 8.66
N LEU A 334 -10.67 15.70 8.35
CA LEU A 334 -10.06 15.69 7.02
C LEU A 334 -10.99 15.08 5.98
N MET A 335 -11.63 13.95 6.33
CA MET A 335 -12.64 13.33 5.47
C MET A 335 -13.77 14.29 5.12
N ARG A 336 -14.28 15.00 6.11
CA ARG A 336 -15.34 16.02 5.90
C ARG A 336 -14.86 17.11 4.94
N ARG A 337 -13.68 17.68 5.17
CA ARG A 337 -13.09 18.70 4.28
C ARG A 337 -12.91 18.18 2.84
N ALA A 338 -12.42 16.96 2.66
CA ALA A 338 -12.25 16.36 1.34
C ALA A 338 -13.60 16.18 0.62
N ILE A 339 -14.63 15.69 1.32
CA ILE A 339 -15.97 15.53 0.77
C ILE A 339 -16.57 16.89 0.35
N GLU A 340 -16.49 17.90 1.23
CA GLU A 340 -17.13 19.20 1.01
C GLU A 340 -16.38 20.06 -0.03
N ARG A 341 -15.04 20.09 0.02
CA ARG A 341 -14.26 21.01 -0.81
C ARG A 341 -13.74 20.41 -2.11
N MET A 342 -13.63 19.07 -2.19
CA MET A 342 -13.13 18.39 -3.40
C MET A 342 -14.25 17.67 -4.16
N ASN A 343 -15.52 17.90 -3.84
CA ASN A 343 -16.69 17.25 -4.45
C ASN A 343 -16.69 15.70 -4.35
N LEU A 344 -16.02 15.13 -3.32
CA LEU A 344 -15.85 13.70 -3.15
C LEU A 344 -17.01 13.07 -2.32
N SER A 345 -18.27 13.31 -2.75
CA SER A 345 -19.47 12.87 -2.02
C SER A 345 -19.52 11.36 -1.76
N GLU A 346 -18.91 10.57 -2.66
CA GLU A 346 -18.83 9.12 -2.60
C GLU A 346 -17.44 8.61 -2.14
N MET A 347 -16.70 9.40 -1.35
CA MET A 347 -15.41 9.00 -0.79
C MET A 347 -15.53 7.74 0.06
N THR A 348 -14.61 6.79 -0.10
CA THR A 348 -14.53 5.55 0.67
C THR A 348 -13.25 5.45 1.50
N ILE A 349 -13.29 4.64 2.56
CA ILE A 349 -12.12 4.21 3.33
C ILE A 349 -11.93 2.72 3.10
N CYS A 350 -10.67 2.28 2.97
CA CYS A 350 -10.30 0.87 2.89
C CYS A 350 -9.36 0.49 4.02
N TYR A 351 -9.49 -0.75 4.49
CA TYR A 351 -8.54 -1.39 5.38
C TYR A 351 -8.01 -2.68 4.76
N GLY A 352 -6.73 -2.89 4.94
CA GLY A 352 -6.05 -4.12 4.56
C GLY A 352 -4.53 -3.97 4.59
N MET A 353 -3.85 -4.95 4.04
CA MET A 353 -2.39 -5.07 4.02
C MET A 353 -1.96 -5.81 2.77
N THR A 354 -0.67 -5.76 2.41
CA THR A 354 -0.17 -6.45 1.20
C THR A 354 -0.52 -7.93 1.23
N GLU A 355 -0.47 -8.56 2.39
CA GLU A 355 -0.82 -9.96 2.64
C GLU A 355 -2.31 -10.29 2.39
N THR A 356 -3.17 -9.27 2.19
CA THR A 356 -4.60 -9.41 1.84
C THR A 356 -4.97 -8.80 0.49
N SER A 357 -4.03 -8.47 -0.39
CA SER A 357 -4.15 -8.19 -1.84
C SER A 357 -4.80 -6.88 -2.33
N PRO A 358 -4.89 -5.74 -1.64
CA PRO A 358 -4.65 -5.51 -0.24
C PRO A 358 -5.90 -5.42 0.65
N VAL A 359 -7.14 -5.31 0.11
CA VAL A 359 -8.33 -4.86 0.85
C VAL A 359 -9.12 -6.02 1.42
N SER A 360 -9.34 -5.98 2.74
CA SER A 360 -10.28 -6.87 3.44
C SER A 360 -11.61 -6.18 3.75
N PHE A 361 -11.59 -4.87 4.05
CA PHE A 361 -12.77 -4.08 4.36
C PHE A 361 -12.79 -2.79 3.54
N GLN A 362 -13.99 -2.36 3.14
CA GLN A 362 -14.21 -1.07 2.50
C GLN A 362 -15.57 -0.51 2.90
N SER A 363 -15.66 0.82 3.09
CA SER A 363 -16.95 1.48 3.22
C SER A 363 -17.64 1.58 1.86
N ALA A 364 -18.95 1.44 1.82
CA ALA A 364 -19.72 1.65 0.62
C ALA A 364 -20.02 3.14 0.39
N VAL A 365 -20.20 3.55 -0.86
CA VAL A 365 -20.48 4.96 -1.22
C VAL A 365 -21.81 5.47 -0.65
N ASP A 366 -22.75 4.58 -0.41
CA ASP A 366 -24.09 4.85 0.17
C ASP A 366 -24.18 4.57 1.68
N ASP A 367 -23.08 4.15 2.33
CA ASP A 367 -23.05 4.09 3.79
C ASP A 367 -23.25 5.49 4.38
N PRO A 368 -23.99 5.61 5.53
CA PRO A 368 -24.12 6.88 6.21
C PRO A 368 -22.77 7.53 6.49
N PHE A 369 -22.68 8.86 6.36
CA PHE A 369 -21.43 9.60 6.52
C PHE A 369 -20.67 9.20 7.80
N GLU A 370 -21.37 9.14 8.95
CA GLU A 370 -20.73 8.78 10.23
C GLU A 370 -20.12 7.37 10.20
N ARG A 371 -20.72 6.42 9.49
CA ARG A 371 -20.19 5.07 9.31
C ARG A 371 -18.93 5.08 8.42
N ARG A 372 -18.97 5.85 7.32
CA ARG A 372 -17.84 5.96 6.39
C ARG A 372 -16.58 6.55 7.04
N VAL A 373 -16.74 7.43 8.02
CA VAL A 373 -15.60 8.15 8.64
C VAL A 373 -15.16 7.56 9.98
N SER A 374 -15.98 6.72 10.62
CA SER A 374 -15.68 6.13 11.93
C SER A 374 -15.33 4.64 11.89
N THR A 375 -15.53 3.99 10.74
CA THR A 375 -15.25 2.57 10.52
C THR A 375 -14.45 2.36 9.24
N VAL A 376 -13.94 1.17 9.03
CA VAL A 376 -13.32 0.78 7.76
C VAL A 376 -14.32 0.09 6.82
N GLY A 377 -15.61 0.23 7.11
CA GLY A 377 -16.68 -0.38 6.32
C GLY A 377 -16.95 -1.84 6.68
N ARG A 378 -17.45 -2.59 5.69
CA ARG A 378 -17.77 -4.00 5.80
C ARG A 378 -16.76 -4.85 5.05
N VAL A 379 -16.72 -6.15 5.38
CA VAL A 379 -15.87 -7.13 4.70
C VAL A 379 -16.20 -7.20 3.21
N HIS A 380 -15.17 -7.30 2.38
CA HIS A 380 -15.31 -7.49 0.95
C HIS A 380 -16.04 -8.80 0.60
N PRO A 381 -16.71 -8.85 -0.57
CA PRO A 381 -17.34 -10.06 -1.08
C PRO A 381 -16.40 -11.28 -1.05
N HIS A 382 -16.94 -12.46 -0.75
CA HIS A 382 -16.23 -13.75 -0.72
C HIS A 382 -15.06 -13.84 0.26
N LEU A 383 -14.95 -12.91 1.21
CA LEU A 383 -14.01 -13.01 2.33
C LEU A 383 -14.75 -13.37 3.61
N GLU A 384 -14.04 -14.04 4.48
CA GLU A 384 -14.46 -14.32 5.85
C GLU A 384 -13.56 -13.57 6.82
N VAL A 385 -14.14 -13.02 7.87
CA VAL A 385 -13.40 -12.35 8.94
C VAL A 385 -13.92 -12.79 10.30
N LYS A 386 -13.02 -12.87 11.27
CA LYS A 386 -13.33 -13.09 12.67
C LYS A 386 -12.45 -12.21 13.55
N ILE A 387 -12.98 -11.86 14.73
CA ILE A 387 -12.19 -11.24 15.80
C ILE A 387 -11.98 -12.28 16.88
N VAL A 388 -10.72 -12.49 17.30
CA VAL A 388 -10.37 -13.56 18.24
C VAL A 388 -9.65 -13.01 19.48
N ASP A 389 -9.79 -13.76 20.59
CA ASP A 389 -9.01 -13.56 21.81
C ASP A 389 -7.60 -14.16 21.68
N ALA A 390 -6.78 -14.01 22.72
CA ALA A 390 -5.42 -14.55 22.77
C ALA A 390 -5.36 -16.10 22.68
N ALA A 391 -6.47 -16.79 22.87
CA ALA A 391 -6.60 -18.24 22.72
C ALA A 391 -7.14 -18.64 21.32
N GLY A 392 -7.27 -17.68 20.39
CA GLY A 392 -7.78 -17.91 19.02
C GLY A 392 -9.29 -18.13 18.94
N ARG A 393 -10.05 -17.88 20.00
CA ARG A 393 -11.51 -18.07 20.05
C ARG A 393 -12.22 -16.79 19.60
N ALA A 394 -13.24 -16.95 18.76
CA ALA A 394 -14.06 -15.82 18.34
C ALA A 394 -14.74 -15.14 19.55
N VAL A 395 -14.61 -13.81 19.63
CA VAL A 395 -15.22 -13.00 20.71
C VAL A 395 -16.61 -12.52 20.34
N PRO A 396 -17.45 -12.14 21.31
CA PRO A 396 -18.74 -11.50 21.05
C PRO A 396 -18.61 -10.20 20.23
N ARG A 397 -19.69 -9.82 19.52
CA ARG A 397 -19.78 -8.53 18.83
C ARG A 397 -19.49 -7.37 19.76
N GLY A 398 -18.77 -6.37 19.27
CA GLY A 398 -18.35 -5.18 20.03
C GLY A 398 -17.13 -5.40 20.94
N GLN A 399 -16.70 -6.64 21.18
CA GLN A 399 -15.49 -6.92 21.94
C GLN A 399 -14.26 -6.78 21.06
N THR A 400 -13.19 -6.18 21.59
CA THR A 400 -11.89 -6.06 20.94
C THR A 400 -11.14 -7.37 20.95
N GLY A 401 -10.49 -7.71 19.82
CA GLY A 401 -9.60 -8.84 19.67
C GLY A 401 -8.79 -8.72 18.38
N GLU A 402 -7.97 -9.73 18.08
CA GLU A 402 -7.20 -9.78 16.84
C GLU A 402 -8.11 -10.02 15.64
N LEU A 403 -7.95 -9.23 14.60
CA LEU A 403 -8.62 -9.43 13.32
C LEU A 403 -7.92 -10.53 12.54
N CYS A 404 -8.70 -11.56 12.17
CA CYS A 404 -8.25 -12.60 11.23
C CYS A 404 -9.12 -12.54 9.96
N THR A 405 -8.49 -12.76 8.80
CA THR A 405 -9.18 -12.78 7.49
C THR A 405 -8.85 -14.07 6.73
N ARG A 406 -9.81 -14.56 5.92
CA ARG A 406 -9.67 -15.75 5.08
C ARG A 406 -10.41 -15.55 3.76
N GLY A 407 -9.90 -16.16 2.69
CA GLY A 407 -10.55 -16.16 1.37
C GLY A 407 -9.59 -15.84 0.24
N TYR A 408 -10.14 -15.51 -0.94
CA TYR A 408 -9.38 -15.32 -2.17
C TYR A 408 -8.26 -14.29 -2.07
N SER A 409 -8.39 -13.28 -1.20
CA SER A 409 -7.44 -12.16 -1.11
C SER A 409 -6.17 -12.49 -0.32
N VAL A 410 -6.18 -13.58 0.48
CA VAL A 410 -5.04 -13.96 1.32
C VAL A 410 -3.87 -14.42 0.43
N MET A 411 -2.68 -13.90 0.71
CA MET A 411 -1.43 -14.23 0.00
C MET A 411 -1.16 -15.73 -0.05
N ARG A 412 -0.30 -16.15 -0.98
CA ARG A 412 0.20 -17.53 -1.02
C ARG A 412 1.23 -17.82 0.08
N GLY A 413 1.85 -16.80 0.62
CA GLY A 413 2.85 -16.85 1.68
C GLY A 413 3.95 -15.83 1.44
N TYR A 414 4.95 -15.84 2.31
CA TYR A 414 6.19 -15.10 2.10
C TYR A 414 7.14 -15.93 1.24
N TRP A 415 7.77 -15.29 0.25
CA TRP A 415 8.64 -15.95 -0.73
C TRP A 415 9.80 -16.70 -0.05
N GLU A 416 9.81 -18.04 -0.21
CA GLU A 416 10.81 -18.95 0.39
C GLU A 416 11.00 -18.78 1.91
N GLU A 417 9.90 -18.44 2.63
CA GLU A 417 9.89 -18.31 4.09
C GLU A 417 8.68 -19.06 4.69
N PRO A 418 8.65 -20.40 4.61
CA PRO A 418 7.51 -21.17 5.09
C PRO A 418 7.27 -21.04 6.60
N GLU A 419 8.33 -20.95 7.42
CA GLU A 419 8.21 -20.77 8.88
C GLU A 419 7.54 -19.44 9.21
N ARG A 420 8.01 -18.33 8.60
CA ARG A 420 7.40 -17.00 8.79
C ARG A 420 5.98 -16.93 8.21
N THR A 421 5.69 -17.71 7.19
CA THR A 421 4.33 -17.83 6.65
C THR A 421 3.42 -18.49 7.67
N ALA A 422 3.86 -19.59 8.30
CA ALA A 422 3.11 -20.32 9.32
C ALA A 422 2.88 -19.50 10.61
N GLU A 423 3.71 -18.49 10.90
CA GLU A 423 3.51 -17.56 12.03
C GLU A 423 2.24 -16.70 11.87
N VAL A 424 1.83 -16.41 10.61
CA VAL A 424 0.73 -15.50 10.32
C VAL A 424 -0.45 -16.14 9.59
N LEU A 425 -0.23 -17.26 8.92
CA LEU A 425 -1.24 -17.99 8.15
C LEU A 425 -1.41 -19.40 8.74
N ASP A 426 -2.54 -19.64 9.40
CA ASP A 426 -2.82 -20.92 10.03
C ASP A 426 -3.21 -22.01 9.02
N ALA A 427 -3.23 -23.28 9.47
CA ALA A 427 -3.57 -24.44 8.64
C ALA A 427 -5.01 -24.41 8.10
N SER A 428 -5.90 -23.60 8.66
CA SER A 428 -7.26 -23.40 8.20
C SER A 428 -7.40 -22.24 7.19
N GLY A 429 -6.27 -21.60 6.82
CA GLY A 429 -6.22 -20.48 5.88
C GLY A 429 -6.58 -19.14 6.48
N TRP A 430 -6.60 -18.99 7.79
CA TRP A 430 -6.78 -17.69 8.44
C TRP A 430 -5.46 -16.96 8.52
N LEU A 431 -5.45 -15.75 7.97
CA LEU A 431 -4.36 -14.79 8.16
C LEU A 431 -4.61 -14.00 9.44
N HIS A 432 -3.68 -14.08 10.38
CA HIS A 432 -3.59 -13.27 11.59
C HIS A 432 -2.96 -11.92 11.22
N THR A 433 -3.75 -10.83 11.30
CA THR A 433 -3.30 -9.53 10.80
C THR A 433 -2.36 -8.80 11.75
N GLY A 434 -2.37 -9.18 13.04
CA GLY A 434 -1.70 -8.44 14.10
C GLY A 434 -2.38 -7.11 14.44
N ASP A 435 -3.52 -6.80 13.80
CA ASP A 435 -4.31 -5.61 14.07
C ASP A 435 -5.49 -5.96 15.00
N LEU A 436 -5.76 -5.09 15.96
CA LEU A 436 -6.89 -5.20 16.87
C LEU A 436 -8.10 -4.48 16.31
N ALA A 437 -9.26 -5.13 16.37
CA ALA A 437 -10.48 -4.60 15.81
C ALA A 437 -11.73 -4.97 16.64
N THR A 438 -12.84 -4.32 16.31
CA THR A 438 -14.19 -4.69 16.77
C THR A 438 -15.10 -4.82 15.56
N LEU A 439 -16.10 -5.71 15.64
CA LEU A 439 -17.21 -5.79 14.70
C LEU A 439 -18.51 -5.43 15.43
N ASP A 440 -19.31 -4.54 14.85
CA ASP A 440 -20.63 -4.24 15.40
C ASP A 440 -21.71 -5.22 14.88
N ALA A 441 -22.96 -5.04 15.35
CA ALA A 441 -24.07 -5.90 14.97
C ALA A 441 -24.39 -5.84 13.46
N GLU A 442 -24.06 -4.74 12.79
CA GLU A 442 -24.29 -4.53 11.36
C GLU A 442 -23.11 -5.00 10.49
N GLY A 443 -22.02 -5.52 11.09
CA GLY A 443 -20.83 -6.00 10.41
C GLY A 443 -19.82 -4.93 10.03
N PHE A 444 -19.97 -3.70 10.52
CA PHE A 444 -18.94 -2.68 10.36
C PHE A 444 -17.75 -2.98 11.26
N CYS A 445 -16.57 -2.84 10.68
CA CYS A 445 -15.31 -3.05 11.39
C CYS A 445 -14.68 -1.71 11.80
N ARG A 446 -14.19 -1.67 13.04
CA ARG A 446 -13.38 -0.56 13.55
C ARG A 446 -12.02 -1.08 13.95
N ILE A 447 -10.96 -0.52 13.37
CA ILE A 447 -9.59 -0.81 13.76
C ILE A 447 -9.25 0.00 15.02
N VAL A 448 -8.86 -0.70 16.06
CA VAL A 448 -8.55 -0.13 17.37
C VAL A 448 -7.06 0.17 17.50
N GLY A 449 -6.21 -0.64 16.86
CA GLY A 449 -4.75 -0.46 16.91
C GLY A 449 -4.02 -1.70 16.43
N ARG A 450 -2.73 -1.78 16.73
CA ARG A 450 -1.91 -2.97 16.50
C ARG A 450 -1.55 -3.63 17.80
N ILE A 451 -1.48 -4.95 17.80
CA ILE A 451 -1.06 -5.73 18.99
C ILE A 451 0.30 -5.24 19.48
N LYS A 452 1.27 -5.04 18.58
CA LYS A 452 2.62 -4.58 18.89
C LYS A 452 2.74 -3.10 19.29
N ASP A 453 1.76 -2.28 18.96
CA ASP A 453 1.75 -0.84 19.28
C ASP A 453 0.89 -0.55 20.54
N MET A 454 0.22 -1.58 21.07
CA MET A 454 -0.56 -1.48 22.29
C MET A 454 0.37 -1.15 23.46
N ILE A 455 0.00 -0.17 24.26
CA ILE A 455 0.75 0.27 25.42
C ILE A 455 0.26 -0.50 26.64
N ILE A 456 1.15 -1.19 27.32
CA ILE A 456 0.82 -1.94 28.54
C ILE A 456 1.29 -1.14 29.74
N ARG A 457 0.36 -0.38 30.34
CA ARG A 457 0.63 0.50 31.46
C ARG A 457 0.02 -0.05 32.75
N GLY A 458 0.89 -0.54 33.65
CA GLY A 458 0.43 -1.08 34.93
C GLY A 458 -0.54 -2.27 34.80
N GLY A 459 -0.40 -3.08 33.74
CA GLY A 459 -1.30 -4.20 33.44
C GLY A 459 -2.55 -3.82 32.63
N GLU A 460 -2.77 -2.52 32.36
CA GLU A 460 -3.90 -2.02 31.55
C GLU A 460 -3.47 -1.84 30.09
N ASN A 461 -4.27 -2.35 29.18
CA ASN A 461 -4.07 -2.22 27.74
C ASN A 461 -4.61 -0.85 27.26
N ILE A 462 -3.73 -0.02 26.74
CA ILE A 462 -4.09 1.29 26.17
C ILE A 462 -3.84 1.23 24.66
N TYR A 463 -4.87 1.57 23.91
CA TYR A 463 -4.80 1.59 22.46
C TYR A 463 -4.46 3.01 21.99
N PRO A 464 -3.29 3.21 21.33
CA PRO A 464 -2.85 4.54 20.88
C PRO A 464 -3.91 5.31 20.10
N ARG A 465 -4.62 4.63 19.22
CA ARG A 465 -5.67 5.22 18.38
C ARG A 465 -6.77 5.91 19.18
N GLU A 466 -7.17 5.34 20.28
CA GLU A 466 -8.23 5.89 21.12
C GLU A 466 -7.82 7.26 21.71
N VAL A 467 -6.56 7.38 22.09
CA VAL A 467 -5.98 8.63 22.61
C VAL A 467 -5.76 9.64 21.48
N GLU A 468 -5.30 9.18 20.31
CA GLU A 468 -5.13 10.00 19.11
C GLU A 468 -6.48 10.60 18.67
N ASP A 469 -7.52 9.78 18.54
CA ASP A 469 -8.88 10.22 18.16
C ASP A 469 -9.45 11.26 19.13
N PHE A 470 -9.09 11.18 20.41
CA PHE A 470 -9.49 12.16 21.39
C PHE A 470 -8.71 13.48 21.23
N LEU A 471 -7.39 13.41 21.08
CA LEU A 471 -6.53 14.58 20.92
C LEU A 471 -6.79 15.35 19.61
N TYR A 472 -7.20 14.68 18.54
CA TYR A 472 -7.61 15.33 17.28
C TYR A 472 -8.80 16.30 17.44
N ARG A 473 -9.57 16.19 18.53
CA ARG A 473 -10.68 17.12 18.85
C ARG A 473 -10.19 18.44 19.42
N HIS A 474 -8.93 18.52 19.81
CA HIS A 474 -8.37 19.77 20.33
C HIS A 474 -8.13 20.75 19.19
N PRO A 475 -8.61 22.03 19.27
CA PRO A 475 -8.59 22.97 18.13
C PRO A 475 -7.17 23.29 17.61
N ALA A 476 -6.17 23.28 18.48
CA ALA A 476 -4.79 23.55 18.10
C ALA A 476 -4.06 22.36 17.45
N VAL A 477 -4.59 21.14 17.57
CA VAL A 477 -3.93 19.93 17.06
C VAL A 477 -4.20 19.77 15.57
N GLN A 478 -3.14 19.72 14.77
CA GLN A 478 -3.19 19.37 13.36
C GLN A 478 -3.04 17.87 13.15
N ASP A 479 -2.06 17.26 13.86
CA ASP A 479 -1.76 15.85 13.75
C ASP A 479 -1.15 15.32 15.06
N VAL A 480 -1.40 14.05 15.40
CA VAL A 480 -0.93 13.46 16.64
C VAL A 480 -0.70 11.96 16.51
N HIS A 481 0.40 11.49 17.09
CA HIS A 481 0.70 10.07 17.17
C HIS A 481 1.09 9.69 18.58
N VAL A 482 0.45 8.61 19.08
CA VAL A 482 0.61 8.11 20.45
C VAL A 482 1.34 6.77 20.42
N PHE A 483 2.25 6.57 21.36
CA PHE A 483 3.05 5.35 21.51
C PHE A 483 3.52 5.19 22.96
N GLY A 484 3.90 3.96 23.30
CA GLY A 484 4.46 3.65 24.62
C GLY A 484 5.94 3.97 24.71
N VAL A 485 6.38 4.48 25.84
CA VAL A 485 7.80 4.58 26.21
C VAL A 485 8.04 3.79 27.49
N PRO A 486 9.22 3.17 27.69
CA PRO A 486 9.52 2.42 28.92
C PRO A 486 9.40 3.29 30.16
N ASP A 487 8.82 2.71 31.24
CA ASP A 487 8.68 3.33 32.56
C ASP A 487 8.95 2.28 33.64
N ASP A 488 9.80 2.65 34.64
CA ASP A 488 10.26 1.72 35.70
C ASP A 488 9.12 1.28 36.64
N ARG A 489 8.05 2.08 36.75
CA ARG A 489 6.93 1.82 37.66
C ARG A 489 5.78 1.08 37.00
N TYR A 490 5.46 1.46 35.77
CA TYR A 490 4.26 0.97 35.09
C TYR A 490 4.57 0.07 33.90
N GLY A 491 5.86 -0.23 33.62
CA GLY A 491 6.30 -0.96 32.43
C GLY A 491 6.37 -0.02 31.22
N GLU A 492 5.27 0.63 30.89
CA GLU A 492 5.21 1.65 29.86
C GLU A 492 4.40 2.86 30.30
N GLU A 493 4.72 4.02 29.73
CA GLU A 493 3.96 5.26 29.84
C GLU A 493 3.51 5.78 28.48
N VAL A 494 2.37 6.48 28.49
CA VAL A 494 1.79 7.05 27.27
C VAL A 494 2.55 8.29 26.86
N CYS A 495 3.04 8.30 25.62
CA CYS A 495 3.69 9.43 24.98
C CYS A 495 2.88 9.89 23.76
N ALA A 496 2.70 11.20 23.59
CA ALA A 496 2.09 11.82 22.43
C ALA A 496 3.08 12.77 21.74
N TRP A 497 3.32 12.56 20.45
CA TRP A 497 3.96 13.57 19.59
C TRP A 497 2.88 14.31 18.84
N VAL A 498 2.92 15.64 18.90
CA VAL A 498 1.86 16.53 18.42
C VAL A 498 2.42 17.56 17.46
N ARG A 499 1.78 17.70 16.30
CA ARG A 499 1.98 18.80 15.38
C ARG A 499 0.81 19.77 15.52
N LEU A 500 1.12 21.02 15.81
CA LEU A 500 0.13 22.07 15.94
C LEU A 500 -0.24 22.65 14.57
N ARG A 501 -1.43 23.22 14.47
CA ARG A 501 -1.87 23.98 13.29
C ARG A 501 -1.01 25.24 13.12
N PRO A 502 -0.78 25.72 11.90
CA PRO A 502 -0.08 26.97 11.67
C PRO A 502 -0.69 28.13 12.47
N GLY A 503 0.15 28.84 13.23
CA GLY A 503 -0.29 29.96 14.08
C GLY A 503 -1.03 29.56 15.37
N ALA A 504 -1.29 28.29 15.63
CA ALA A 504 -1.84 27.83 16.90
C ALA A 504 -0.73 27.61 17.93
N ALA A 505 -1.05 27.80 19.21
CA ALA A 505 -0.19 27.48 20.33
C ALA A 505 -0.95 26.57 21.31
N ALA A 506 -0.24 25.63 21.90
CA ALA A 506 -0.70 24.82 23.03
C ALA A 506 0.49 24.32 23.82
N THR A 507 0.33 24.16 25.11
CA THR A 507 1.32 23.56 26.00
C THR A 507 1.01 22.09 26.26
N ALA A 508 1.99 21.34 26.74
CA ALA A 508 1.79 19.95 27.17
C ALA A 508 0.78 19.84 28.30
N GLU A 509 0.77 20.82 29.22
CA GLU A 509 -0.18 20.93 30.32
C GLU A 509 -1.61 21.12 29.84
N GLU A 510 -1.82 22.00 28.86
CA GLU A 510 -3.16 22.23 28.27
C GLU A 510 -3.70 20.98 27.57
N LEU A 511 -2.85 20.25 26.83
CA LEU A 511 -3.26 18.99 26.19
C LEU A 511 -3.58 17.90 27.25
N ARG A 512 -2.80 17.81 28.33
CA ARG A 512 -3.11 16.90 29.44
C ARG A 512 -4.41 17.30 30.16
N ALA A 513 -4.62 18.57 30.41
CA ALA A 513 -5.84 19.09 31.02
C ALA A 513 -7.06 18.87 30.10
N PHE A 514 -6.88 18.97 28.79
CA PHE A 514 -7.94 18.64 27.82
C PHE A 514 -8.36 17.17 27.93
N CYS A 515 -7.44 16.25 28.20
CA CYS A 515 -7.72 14.83 28.40
C CYS A 515 -8.30 14.52 29.80
N ALA A 516 -7.85 15.23 30.82
CA ALA A 516 -8.17 14.93 32.22
C ALA A 516 -9.70 14.98 32.48
N GLY A 517 -10.22 13.93 33.13
CA GLY A 517 -11.65 13.79 33.43
C GLY A 517 -12.54 13.49 32.23
N ARG A 518 -11.99 13.43 31.00
CA ARG A 518 -12.73 13.14 29.76
C ARG A 518 -12.36 11.79 29.15
N ILE A 519 -11.15 11.29 29.42
CA ILE A 519 -10.73 9.93 29.16
C ILE A 519 -10.18 9.33 30.45
N ALA A 520 -10.06 8.00 30.49
CA ALA A 520 -9.53 7.31 31.67
C ALA A 520 -8.12 7.83 32.01
N HIS A 521 -7.82 8.02 33.28
CA HIS A 521 -6.60 8.69 33.74
C HIS A 521 -5.30 8.03 33.25
N GLN A 522 -5.29 6.69 33.11
CA GLN A 522 -4.14 5.94 32.58
C GLN A 522 -3.87 6.20 31.11
N LYS A 523 -4.86 6.69 30.34
CA LYS A 523 -4.77 7.04 28.93
C LYS A 523 -4.25 8.47 28.68
N VAL A 524 -4.22 9.31 29.71
CA VAL A 524 -3.72 10.69 29.59
C VAL A 524 -2.21 10.65 29.32
N PRO A 525 -1.72 11.26 28.22
CA PRO A 525 -0.31 11.24 27.89
C PRO A 525 0.55 11.89 28.99
N ARG A 526 1.46 11.11 29.58
CA ARG A 526 2.43 11.64 30.53
C ARG A 526 3.46 12.52 29.84
N HIS A 527 3.92 12.06 28.67
CA HIS A 527 4.91 12.75 27.86
C HIS A 527 4.25 13.32 26.61
N VAL A 528 4.46 14.62 26.38
CA VAL A 528 3.99 15.31 25.17
C VAL A 528 5.18 16.04 24.56
N ALA A 529 5.45 15.80 23.29
CA ALA A 529 6.45 16.52 22.51
C ALA A 529 5.80 17.19 21.30
N PHE A 530 6.20 18.42 21.02
CA PHE A 530 5.77 19.14 19.83
C PHE A 530 6.81 18.98 18.73
N VAL A 531 6.33 18.66 17.52
CA VAL A 531 7.18 18.39 16.36
C VAL A 531 6.64 19.09 15.13
N GLU A 532 7.52 19.45 14.21
CA GLU A 532 7.12 20.00 12.91
C GLU A 532 6.79 18.88 11.91
N THR A 533 7.50 17.75 12.01
CA THR A 533 7.36 16.60 11.12
C THR A 533 7.47 15.30 11.89
N PHE A 534 6.84 14.25 11.36
CA PHE A 534 6.97 12.88 11.88
C PHE A 534 7.90 12.06 10.98
N PRO A 535 8.66 11.09 11.54
CA PRO A 535 9.36 10.12 10.71
C PRO A 535 8.34 9.26 9.96
N MET A 536 8.40 9.29 8.63
CA MET A 536 7.47 8.59 7.76
C MET A 536 8.20 7.67 6.79
N THR A 537 7.50 6.63 6.37
CA THR A 537 7.88 5.86 5.18
C THR A 537 7.63 6.67 3.92
N VAL A 538 8.18 6.25 2.78
CA VAL A 538 7.93 6.86 1.45
C VAL A 538 6.44 6.81 1.07
N THR A 539 5.70 5.84 1.63
CA THR A 539 4.26 5.70 1.44
C THR A 539 3.42 6.57 2.37
N GLY A 540 4.04 7.47 3.17
CA GLY A 540 3.36 8.36 4.10
C GLY A 540 2.89 7.71 5.40
N LYS A 541 3.36 6.50 5.73
CA LYS A 541 3.06 5.84 7.03
C LYS A 541 4.04 6.30 8.10
N VAL A 542 3.52 6.72 9.25
CA VAL A 542 4.34 7.12 10.40
C VAL A 542 5.06 5.92 11.03
N GLN A 543 6.33 6.12 11.32
CA GLN A 543 7.22 5.10 11.90
C GLN A 543 7.31 5.29 13.42
N LYS A 544 6.30 4.80 14.16
CA LYS A 544 6.22 4.95 15.64
C LYS A 544 7.45 4.41 16.37
N PHE A 545 8.11 3.38 15.83
CA PHE A 545 9.33 2.84 16.46
C PHE A 545 10.47 3.86 16.48
N LEU A 546 10.66 4.65 15.40
CA LEU A 546 11.66 5.73 15.39
C LEU A 546 11.29 6.86 16.36
N MET A 547 9.99 7.16 16.49
CA MET A 547 9.51 8.14 17.46
C MET A 547 9.77 7.67 18.89
N ARG A 548 9.49 6.39 19.18
CA ARG A 548 9.80 5.77 20.48
C ARG A 548 11.30 5.84 20.81
N GLU A 549 12.16 5.46 19.88
CA GLU A 549 13.61 5.52 20.05
C GLU A 549 14.11 6.94 20.32
N ALA A 550 13.61 7.91 19.55
CA ALA A 550 13.96 9.31 19.73
C ALA A 550 13.49 9.84 21.10
N MET A 551 12.24 9.52 21.49
CA MET A 551 11.70 9.96 22.78
C MET A 551 12.44 9.34 23.96
N VAL A 552 12.79 8.05 23.88
CA VAL A 552 13.60 7.39 24.92
C VAL A 552 14.97 8.07 25.09
N ARG A 553 15.62 8.51 24.00
CA ARG A 553 16.86 9.29 24.08
C ARG A 553 16.62 10.63 24.78
N MET A 554 15.60 11.38 24.37
CA MET A 554 15.24 12.67 24.97
C MET A 554 14.95 12.56 26.48
N LEU A 555 14.22 11.53 26.89
CA LEU A 555 13.91 11.29 28.30
C LEU A 555 15.17 10.94 29.13
N ARG A 556 16.10 10.18 28.57
CA ARG A 556 17.40 9.88 29.24
C ARG A 556 18.25 11.13 29.38
N GLU A 557 18.35 11.95 28.36
CA GLU A 557 19.12 13.21 28.38
C GLU A 557 18.54 14.22 29.36
N SER A 558 17.23 14.24 29.55
CA SER A 558 16.55 15.10 30.54
C SER A 558 16.54 14.54 31.96
N GLY A 559 17.12 13.36 32.20
CA GLY A 559 17.16 12.72 33.54
C GLY A 559 15.79 12.18 34.00
N VAL A 560 14.81 12.11 33.15
CA VAL A 560 13.42 11.65 33.43
C VAL A 560 13.19 10.21 32.94
N GLY A 561 14.16 9.63 32.27
CA GLY A 561 14.02 8.30 31.63
C GLY A 561 14.42 7.14 32.56
N PRO A 562 14.07 5.88 32.19
CA PRO A 562 14.43 4.69 32.95
C PRO A 562 15.93 4.56 33.14
N SER A 563 16.34 4.11 34.34
CA SER A 563 17.73 3.87 34.72
C SER A 563 18.40 2.89 33.74
N ALA A 564 19.68 3.12 33.42
CA ALA A 564 20.47 2.28 32.51
C ALA A 564 20.81 0.87 33.04
N ALA A 565 20.24 0.47 34.17
CA ALA A 565 20.59 -0.74 34.91
C ALA A 565 19.58 -1.87 34.74
N ASP A 566 19.24 -2.27 33.52
CA ASP A 566 18.71 -3.63 33.27
C ASP A 566 18.74 -3.97 31.76
N ARG A 567 19.96 -4.28 31.28
CA ARG A 567 20.15 -5.09 30.09
C ARG A 567 20.82 -6.39 30.49
N THR A 568 20.16 -7.19 31.29
CA THR A 568 20.43 -8.62 31.35
C THR A 568 19.33 -9.33 30.56
N THR A 569 19.73 -9.83 29.43
CA THR A 569 19.01 -10.78 28.56
C THR A 569 18.35 -11.87 29.38
N PRO A 570 17.10 -12.22 29.17
CA PRO A 570 16.64 -13.57 29.47
C PRO A 570 17.02 -14.46 28.28
N GLY A 571 18.02 -15.30 28.49
CA GLY A 571 18.28 -16.45 27.65
C GLY A 571 17.29 -17.57 27.95
N ALA A 572 17.15 -18.43 26.94
CA ALA A 572 16.44 -19.70 26.78
C ALA A 572 15.03 -19.61 26.24
#